data_b264ecfa03cd7ade4734fce69a6ad77c
#
_entry.id   b264ecfa03cd7ade4734fce69a6ad77c
#
_cell.length_a   1.000
_cell.length_b   1.000
_cell.length_c   1.000
_cell.angle_alpha   90.00
_cell.angle_beta   90.00
_cell.angle_gamma   90.00
#
_symmetry.space_group_name_H-M   'P 1'
#
loop_
_entity.id
_entity.type
_entity.pdbx_description
1 polymer ?
#
loop_
_entity_poly.entity_id
_entity_poly.type
_entity_poly.pdbx_seq_one_letter_code
_entity_poly.pdbx_strand_id
1 'polypeptide(L)'
;MTLQEQSKPSIGFIGMGHMGSHMAPRLIRAGYHLTIYDRTREKAQTIAGATVAETPKEAAAHSDVVISIVTNDPALEEVMLGPNGVLAGTHAGSVIIDMSTVSPRTSRHLFQDARVKGVAMIDAAVSGSVPQVEQGSLVIFVGGEHETYQQCKPILDIQGFAPDPE
;
A
#
# COMPACT_ATOMS: atom_id res chain seq x y z
N MET A 1 -14.72 31.80 -4.77
CA MET A 1 -15.05 30.36 -4.65
C MET A 1 -13.76 29.63 -4.38
N THR A 2 -13.46 29.39 -3.13
CA THR A 2 -12.28 28.64 -2.70
C THR A 2 -12.48 27.18 -3.10
N LEU A 3 -11.67 26.68 -4.02
CA LEU A 3 -11.53 25.26 -4.26
C LEU A 3 -11.07 24.66 -2.92
N GLN A 4 -11.93 23.88 -2.26
CA GLN A 4 -11.53 23.05 -1.16
C GLN A 4 -10.47 22.08 -1.71
N GLU A 5 -9.22 22.28 -1.37
CA GLU A 5 -8.20 21.25 -1.50
C GLU A 5 -8.72 20.06 -0.69
N GLN A 6 -9.23 19.05 -1.39
CA GLN A 6 -9.53 17.78 -0.76
C GLN A 6 -8.19 17.28 -0.19
N SER A 7 -8.12 17.15 1.13
CA SER A 7 -6.94 16.65 1.80
C SER A 7 -6.61 15.26 1.22
N LYS A 8 -5.33 15.05 0.87
CA LYS A 8 -4.87 13.73 0.39
C LYS A 8 -5.16 12.66 1.44
N PRO A 9 -5.54 11.44 1.03
CA PRO A 9 -5.73 10.35 1.97
C PRO A 9 -4.45 10.04 2.75
N SER A 10 -4.60 9.65 4.00
CA SER A 10 -3.49 9.12 4.80
C SER A 10 -3.13 7.71 4.34
N ILE A 11 -1.85 7.39 4.32
CA ILE A 11 -1.33 6.12 3.81
C ILE A 11 -0.62 5.35 4.93
N GLY A 12 -1.04 4.09 5.14
CA GLY A 12 -0.26 3.10 5.85
C GLY A 12 0.64 2.36 4.86
N PHE A 13 1.93 2.26 5.11
CA PHE A 13 2.86 1.58 4.21
C PHE A 13 3.55 0.43 4.94
N ILE A 14 3.31 -0.78 4.47
CA ILE A 14 3.78 -2.03 5.09
C ILE A 14 4.89 -2.63 4.24
N GLY A 15 6.09 -2.72 4.82
CA GLY A 15 7.26 -3.31 4.17
C GLY A 15 8.27 -2.26 3.71
N MET A 16 9.37 -2.14 4.44
CA MET A 16 10.51 -1.28 4.12
C MET A 16 11.70 -2.11 3.64
N GLY A 17 11.42 -3.06 2.77
CA GLY A 17 12.45 -3.82 2.08
C GLY A 17 13.13 -2.99 0.99
N HIS A 18 13.78 -3.69 0.06
CA HIS A 18 14.57 -3.05 -1.01
C HIS A 18 13.75 -2.09 -1.87
N MET A 19 12.51 -2.46 -2.22
CA MET A 19 11.62 -1.61 -3.00
C MET A 19 10.88 -0.59 -2.12
N GLY A 20 10.24 -1.04 -1.05
CA GLY A 20 9.42 -0.20 -0.18
C GLY A 20 10.16 0.99 0.41
N SER A 21 11.43 0.81 0.80
CA SER A 21 12.27 1.88 1.34
C SER A 21 12.57 3.01 0.34
N HIS A 22 12.46 2.74 -0.96
CA HIS A 22 12.57 3.75 -2.02
C HIS A 22 11.21 4.26 -2.50
N MET A 23 10.15 3.47 -2.37
CA MET A 23 8.80 3.85 -2.78
C MET A 23 8.14 4.82 -1.77
N ALA A 24 8.26 4.56 -0.48
CA ALA A 24 7.65 5.37 0.56
C ALA A 24 8.10 6.85 0.53
N PRO A 25 9.39 7.19 0.38
CA PRO A 25 9.82 8.58 0.29
C PRO A 25 9.23 9.35 -0.89
N ARG A 26 8.90 8.68 -1.99
CA ARG A 26 8.26 9.33 -3.15
C ARG A 26 6.86 9.84 -2.79
N LEU A 27 6.09 9.05 -2.05
CA LEU A 27 4.76 9.44 -1.57
C LEU A 27 4.84 10.61 -0.60
N ILE A 28 5.83 10.60 0.31
CA ILE A 28 6.07 11.71 1.24
C ILE A 28 6.40 13.00 0.49
N ARG A 29 7.27 12.93 -0.51
CA ARG A 29 7.61 14.09 -1.37
C ARG A 29 6.41 14.60 -2.16
N ALA A 30 5.46 13.71 -2.49
CA ALA A 30 4.22 14.09 -3.14
C ALA A 30 3.18 14.66 -2.17
N GLY A 31 3.49 14.79 -0.89
CA GLY A 31 2.66 15.43 0.12
C GLY A 31 1.69 14.50 0.85
N TYR A 32 1.88 13.18 0.77
CA TYR A 32 1.09 12.22 1.56
C TYR A 32 1.67 12.06 2.97
N HIS A 33 0.78 11.90 3.94
CA HIS A 33 1.15 11.51 5.30
C HIS A 33 1.23 9.99 5.39
N LEU A 34 2.40 9.46 5.76
CA LEU A 34 2.65 8.04 5.89
C LEU A 34 2.81 7.62 7.34
N THR A 35 2.13 6.53 7.68
CA THR A 35 2.40 5.71 8.87
C THR A 35 2.96 4.39 8.37
N ILE A 36 4.20 4.07 8.71
CA ILE A 36 4.93 2.94 8.13
C ILE A 36 5.21 1.85 9.16
N TYR A 37 5.20 0.63 8.67
CA TYR A 37 5.58 -0.54 9.44
C TYR A 37 6.55 -1.42 8.64
N ASP A 38 7.56 -1.91 9.32
CA ASP A 38 8.40 -3.03 8.87
C ASP A 38 8.65 -3.96 10.06
N ARG A 39 8.75 -5.25 9.79
CA ARG A 39 9.09 -6.24 10.81
C ARG A 39 10.41 -5.91 11.51
N THR A 40 11.35 -5.32 10.79
CA THR A 40 12.59 -4.75 11.33
C THR A 40 12.37 -3.25 11.54
N ARG A 41 12.03 -2.85 12.76
CA ARG A 41 11.65 -1.47 13.11
C ARG A 41 12.69 -0.43 12.65
N GLU A 42 13.95 -0.77 12.74
CA GLU A 42 15.07 0.10 12.35
C GLU A 42 14.97 0.53 10.88
N LYS A 43 14.46 -0.34 10.01
CA LYS A 43 14.25 0.00 8.59
C LYS A 43 13.18 1.09 8.43
N ALA A 44 12.08 0.99 9.18
CA ALA A 44 11.05 2.01 9.17
C ALA A 44 11.56 3.34 9.72
N GLN A 45 12.39 3.32 10.75
CA GLN A 45 12.96 4.52 11.37
C GLN A 45 13.90 5.30 10.45
N THR A 46 14.43 4.70 9.39
CA THR A 46 15.28 5.40 8.40
C THR A 46 14.49 6.32 7.47
N ILE A 47 13.18 6.19 7.40
CA ILE A 47 12.35 6.95 6.47
C ILE A 47 11.96 8.29 7.09
N ALA A 48 12.65 9.33 6.67
CA ALA A 48 12.38 10.68 7.15
C ALA A 48 10.98 11.17 6.77
N GLY A 49 10.29 11.82 7.70
CA GLY A 49 8.98 12.40 7.49
C GLY A 49 7.80 11.42 7.64
N ALA A 50 8.05 10.18 8.01
CA ALA A 50 7.02 9.20 8.29
C ALA A 50 6.83 8.96 9.79
N THR A 51 5.62 8.58 10.19
CA THR A 51 5.34 8.03 11.52
C THR A 51 5.60 6.52 11.49
N VAL A 52 6.26 5.98 12.51
CA VAL A 52 6.56 4.54 12.60
C VAL A 52 5.52 3.87 13.51
N ALA A 53 4.84 2.86 12.98
CA ALA A 53 3.90 2.02 13.70
C ALA A 53 4.60 0.81 14.33
N GLU A 54 4.05 0.32 15.44
CA GLU A 54 4.50 -0.89 16.13
C GLU A 54 3.94 -2.18 15.50
N THR A 55 2.79 -2.07 14.83
CA THR A 55 2.12 -3.21 14.19
C THR A 55 1.50 -2.79 12.84
N PRO A 56 1.27 -3.74 11.92
CA PRO A 56 0.50 -3.48 10.71
C PRO A 56 -0.92 -2.96 11.01
N LYS A 57 -1.53 -3.47 12.08
CA LYS A 57 -2.83 -3.00 12.57
C LYS A 57 -2.83 -1.52 12.92
N GLU A 58 -1.81 -1.05 13.63
CA GLU A 58 -1.66 0.36 13.98
C GLU A 58 -1.48 1.22 12.74
N ALA A 59 -0.63 0.82 11.81
CA ALA A 59 -0.45 1.54 10.55
C ALA A 59 -1.77 1.66 9.77
N ALA A 60 -2.55 0.59 9.70
CA ALA A 60 -3.85 0.57 9.03
C ALA A 60 -4.90 1.42 9.76
N ALA A 61 -4.92 1.41 11.08
CA ALA A 61 -5.89 2.15 11.89
C ALA A 61 -5.80 3.69 11.70
N HIS A 62 -4.62 4.18 11.36
CA HIS A 62 -4.37 5.60 11.10
C HIS A 62 -4.38 5.98 9.61
N SER A 63 -4.94 5.13 8.76
CA SER A 63 -4.81 5.29 7.31
C SER A 63 -6.11 5.04 6.57
N ASP A 64 -6.33 5.82 5.52
CA ASP A 64 -7.44 5.63 4.57
C ASP A 64 -7.07 4.59 3.51
N VAL A 65 -5.80 4.56 3.13
CA VAL A 65 -5.22 3.64 2.14
C VAL A 65 -4.05 2.90 2.78
N VAL A 66 -4.00 1.59 2.60
CA VAL A 66 -2.85 0.78 3.05
C VAL A 66 -2.15 0.20 1.84
N ILE A 67 -0.86 0.45 1.73
CA ILE A 67 0.02 -0.14 0.71
C ILE A 67 0.86 -1.22 1.37
N SER A 68 0.94 -2.38 0.75
CA SER A 68 1.84 -3.46 1.16
C SER A 68 2.80 -3.85 0.04
N ILE A 69 4.05 -4.08 0.39
CA ILE A 69 5.03 -4.70 -0.49
C ILE A 69 5.99 -5.55 0.35
N VAL A 70 5.81 -6.85 0.28
CA VAL A 70 6.54 -7.85 1.04
C VAL A 70 7.07 -8.96 0.13
N THR A 71 7.87 -9.86 0.66
CA THR A 71 8.73 -10.75 -0.14
C THR A 71 8.03 -11.98 -0.70
N ASN A 72 6.97 -12.48 -0.07
CA ASN A 72 6.31 -13.74 -0.46
C ASN A 72 4.91 -13.88 0.17
N ASP A 73 4.21 -14.93 -0.23
CA ASP A 73 2.87 -15.24 0.22
C ASP A 73 2.75 -15.35 1.75
N PRO A 74 3.60 -16.13 2.47
CA PRO A 74 3.51 -16.19 3.93
C PRO A 74 3.72 -14.86 4.63
N ALA A 75 4.63 -14.03 4.14
CA ALA A 75 4.88 -12.70 4.70
C ALA A 75 3.65 -11.78 4.50
N LEU A 76 3.00 -11.87 3.34
CA LEU A 76 1.78 -11.10 3.07
C LEU A 76 0.61 -11.57 3.96
N GLU A 77 0.40 -12.86 4.07
CA GLU A 77 -0.65 -13.42 4.94
C GLU A 77 -0.44 -13.01 6.40
N GLU A 78 0.80 -13.04 6.89
CA GLU A 78 1.15 -12.63 8.25
C GLU A 78 0.80 -11.16 8.51
N VAL A 79 1.21 -10.24 7.64
CA VAL A 79 0.95 -8.81 7.85
C VAL A 79 -0.51 -8.43 7.62
N MET A 80 -1.26 -9.20 6.85
CA MET A 80 -2.66 -8.92 6.53
C MET A 80 -3.64 -9.55 7.53
N LEU A 81 -3.48 -10.82 7.87
CA LEU A 81 -4.49 -11.65 8.54
C LEU A 81 -4.24 -11.87 10.03
N GLY A 82 -3.04 -11.62 10.53
CA GLY A 82 -2.72 -11.82 11.94
C GLY A 82 -3.56 -10.95 12.89
N PRO A 83 -3.58 -11.24 14.20
CA PRO A 83 -4.35 -10.46 15.18
C PRO A 83 -3.91 -8.99 15.24
N ASN A 84 -2.68 -8.70 14.88
CA ASN A 84 -2.11 -7.36 14.71
C ASN A 84 -1.90 -7.00 13.22
N GLY A 85 -2.59 -7.70 12.32
CA GLY A 85 -2.51 -7.49 10.89
C GLY A 85 -3.31 -6.29 10.40
N VAL A 86 -3.11 -5.96 9.14
CA VAL A 86 -3.77 -4.83 8.46
C VAL A 86 -5.29 -4.91 8.58
N LEU A 87 -5.89 -6.07 8.28
CA LEU A 87 -7.35 -6.21 8.31
C LEU A 87 -7.95 -5.99 9.69
N ALA A 88 -7.20 -6.26 10.76
CA ALA A 88 -7.66 -5.97 12.13
C ALA A 88 -7.70 -4.47 12.44
N GLY A 89 -6.95 -3.65 11.70
CA GLY A 89 -6.89 -2.19 11.88
C GLY A 89 -7.73 -1.39 10.87
N THR A 90 -8.09 -2.00 9.74
CA THR A 90 -8.90 -1.31 8.71
C THR A 90 -10.34 -1.08 9.18
N HIS A 91 -10.97 -0.07 8.60
CA HIS A 91 -12.37 0.26 8.79
C HIS A 91 -13.11 0.18 7.44
N ALA A 92 -14.45 0.15 7.49
CA ALA A 92 -15.25 0.22 6.28
C ALA A 92 -14.91 1.50 5.49
N GLY A 93 -14.65 1.35 4.19
CA GLY A 93 -14.20 2.44 3.33
C GLY A 93 -12.67 2.55 3.19
N SER A 94 -11.88 1.82 3.98
CA SER A 94 -10.44 1.68 3.73
C SER A 94 -10.17 0.99 2.39
N VAL A 95 -9.04 1.29 1.79
CA VAL A 95 -8.56 0.65 0.56
C VAL A 95 -7.19 0.02 0.79
N ILE A 96 -7.00 -1.20 0.30
CA ILE A 96 -5.72 -1.89 0.32
C ILE A 96 -5.17 -1.96 -1.11
N ILE A 97 -3.91 -1.56 -1.27
CA ILE A 97 -3.12 -1.72 -2.50
C ILE A 97 -1.98 -2.69 -2.19
N ASP A 98 -2.10 -3.93 -2.62
CA ASP A 98 -0.99 -4.87 -2.48
C ASP A 98 -0.09 -4.81 -3.71
N MET A 99 1.15 -4.40 -3.52
CA MET A 99 2.16 -4.27 -4.58
C MET A 99 3.17 -5.42 -4.55
N SER A 100 2.93 -6.44 -3.74
CA SER A 100 3.76 -7.63 -3.64
C SER A 100 3.60 -8.53 -4.87
N THR A 101 4.64 -9.32 -5.16
CA THR A 101 4.56 -10.40 -6.14
C THR A 101 4.22 -11.70 -5.40
N VAL A 102 2.96 -12.07 -5.43
CA VAL A 102 2.40 -13.24 -4.73
C VAL A 102 1.55 -14.09 -5.65
N SER A 103 1.17 -15.28 -5.19
CA SER A 103 0.33 -16.16 -5.98
C SER A 103 -1.09 -15.59 -6.15
N PRO A 104 -1.75 -15.86 -7.28
CA PRO A 104 -3.15 -15.47 -7.48
C PRO A 104 -4.09 -16.03 -6.41
N ARG A 105 -3.76 -17.19 -5.84
CA ARG A 105 -4.53 -17.79 -4.76
C ARG A 105 -4.53 -16.93 -3.51
N THR A 106 -3.36 -16.47 -3.07
CA THR A 106 -3.22 -15.60 -1.91
C THR A 106 -3.90 -14.28 -2.14
N SER A 107 -3.70 -13.65 -3.30
CA SER A 107 -4.34 -12.39 -3.66
C SER A 107 -5.88 -12.49 -3.60
N ARG A 108 -6.47 -13.54 -4.20
CA ARG A 108 -7.93 -13.76 -4.17
C ARG A 108 -8.47 -14.01 -2.76
N HIS A 109 -7.74 -14.76 -1.93
CA HIS A 109 -8.13 -15.01 -0.55
C HIS A 109 -8.20 -13.71 0.25
N LEU A 110 -7.15 -12.90 0.17
CA LEU A 110 -7.09 -11.61 0.86
C LEU A 110 -8.16 -10.64 0.37
N PHE A 111 -8.44 -10.63 -0.93
CA PHE A 111 -9.53 -9.84 -1.51
C PHE A 111 -10.89 -10.19 -0.90
N GLN A 112 -11.17 -11.49 -0.72
CA GLN A 112 -12.41 -11.96 -0.10
C GLN A 112 -12.49 -11.56 1.37
N ASP A 113 -11.40 -11.71 2.12
CA ASP A 113 -11.35 -11.32 3.54
C ASP A 113 -11.52 -9.81 3.73
N ALA A 114 -10.91 -9.01 2.88
CA ALA A 114 -11.09 -7.56 2.86
C ALA A 114 -12.55 -7.17 2.56
N ARG A 115 -13.15 -7.80 1.55
CA ARG A 115 -14.53 -7.56 1.14
C ARG A 115 -15.54 -7.83 2.26
N VAL A 116 -15.34 -8.89 3.04
CA VAL A 116 -16.20 -9.22 4.20
C VAL A 116 -16.20 -8.09 5.23
N LYS A 117 -15.10 -7.35 5.33
CA LYS A 117 -14.97 -6.20 6.23
C LYS A 117 -15.39 -4.85 5.61
N GLY A 118 -15.89 -4.86 4.39
CA GLY A 118 -16.22 -3.62 3.66
C GLY A 118 -14.99 -2.82 3.24
N VAL A 119 -13.86 -3.49 3.07
CA VAL A 119 -12.58 -2.91 2.63
C VAL A 119 -12.35 -3.26 1.17
N ALA A 120 -12.12 -2.26 0.33
CA ALA A 120 -11.76 -2.46 -1.06
C ALA A 120 -10.27 -2.86 -1.17
N MET A 121 -9.96 -3.69 -2.15
CA MET A 121 -8.58 -4.13 -2.38
C MET A 121 -8.29 -4.22 -3.87
N ILE A 122 -7.10 -3.80 -4.27
CA ILE A 122 -6.51 -4.10 -5.58
C ILE A 122 -5.14 -4.75 -5.38
N ASP A 123 -4.78 -5.65 -6.27
CA ASP A 123 -3.40 -6.07 -6.45
C ASP A 123 -2.75 -5.19 -7.51
N ALA A 124 -1.53 -4.78 -7.25
CA ALA A 124 -0.80 -3.81 -8.07
C ALA A 124 0.69 -4.20 -8.14
N ALA A 125 0.96 -5.42 -8.61
CA ALA A 125 2.30 -5.97 -8.66
C ALA A 125 3.22 -5.11 -9.53
N VAL A 126 4.44 -4.87 -9.05
CA VAL A 126 5.41 -3.98 -9.71
C VAL A 126 6.45 -4.78 -10.47
N SER A 127 6.85 -4.24 -11.61
CA SER A 127 7.99 -4.69 -12.40
C SER A 127 8.98 -3.54 -12.56
N GLY A 128 10.22 -3.81 -12.19
CA GLY A 128 11.32 -2.86 -12.21
C GLY A 128 12.24 -3.05 -11.00
N SER A 129 13.21 -2.19 -10.89
CA SER A 129 14.19 -2.19 -9.81
C SER A 129 14.32 -0.79 -9.20
N VAL A 130 15.23 -0.60 -8.26
CA VAL A 130 15.40 0.67 -7.55
C VAL A 130 15.57 1.87 -8.51
N PRO A 131 16.35 1.82 -9.60
CA PRO A 131 16.41 2.93 -10.54
C PRO A 131 15.05 3.34 -11.11
N GLN A 132 14.19 2.36 -11.44
CA GLN A 132 12.83 2.64 -11.92
C GLN A 132 11.95 3.24 -10.82
N VAL A 133 12.10 2.79 -9.57
CA VAL A 133 11.41 3.42 -8.44
C VAL A 133 11.81 4.88 -8.32
N GLU A 134 13.11 5.18 -8.32
CA GLU A 134 13.62 6.54 -8.16
C GLU A 134 13.17 7.47 -9.28
N GLN A 135 13.01 6.94 -10.49
CA GLN A 135 12.51 7.68 -11.65
C GLN A 135 10.98 7.77 -11.73
N GLY A 136 10.26 7.02 -10.88
CA GLY A 136 8.79 6.92 -10.98
C GLY A 136 8.34 6.22 -12.25
N SER A 137 9.10 5.22 -12.71
CA SER A 137 8.90 4.53 -13.97
C SER A 137 8.67 3.02 -13.84
N LEU A 138 8.22 2.57 -12.66
CA LEU A 138 7.77 1.18 -12.50
C LEU A 138 6.64 0.87 -13.47
N VAL A 139 6.60 -0.36 -13.95
CA VAL A 139 5.39 -0.89 -14.58
C VAL A 139 4.57 -1.58 -13.50
N ILE A 140 3.30 -1.22 -13.40
CA ILE A 140 2.41 -1.70 -12.35
C ILE A 140 1.27 -2.47 -13.01
N PHE A 141 1.14 -3.75 -12.67
CA PHE A 141 0.08 -4.61 -13.16
C PHE A 141 -1.07 -4.63 -12.14
N VAL A 142 -2.17 -3.99 -12.51
CA VAL A 142 -3.31 -3.82 -11.60
C VAL A 142 -4.39 -4.84 -11.88
N GLY A 143 -4.88 -5.48 -10.83
CA GLY A 143 -6.05 -6.35 -10.83
C GLY A 143 -7.03 -5.89 -9.73
N GLY A 144 -8.32 -5.87 -10.04
CA GLY A 144 -9.36 -5.46 -9.10
C GLY A 144 -10.49 -4.70 -9.77
N GLU A 145 -11.34 -4.09 -8.97
CA GLU A 145 -12.48 -3.31 -9.48
C GLU A 145 -12.03 -1.97 -10.06
N HIS A 146 -12.57 -1.61 -11.22
CA HIS A 146 -12.23 -0.38 -11.93
C HIS A 146 -12.41 0.88 -11.07
N GLU A 147 -13.49 0.97 -10.29
CA GLU A 147 -13.74 2.09 -9.40
C GLU A 147 -12.64 2.24 -8.34
N THR A 148 -12.23 1.12 -7.74
CA THR A 148 -11.12 1.12 -6.77
C THR A 148 -9.80 1.52 -7.41
N TYR A 149 -9.53 1.03 -8.63
CA TYR A 149 -8.37 1.46 -9.40
C TYR A 149 -8.37 2.98 -9.64
N GLN A 150 -9.49 3.56 -10.09
CA GLN A 150 -9.60 5.01 -10.32
C GLN A 150 -9.33 5.81 -9.04
N GLN A 151 -9.81 5.33 -7.91
CA GLN A 151 -9.56 5.94 -6.60
C GLN A 151 -8.07 5.90 -6.22
N CYS A 152 -7.37 4.82 -6.56
CA CYS A 152 -5.95 4.62 -6.25
C CYS A 152 -4.99 5.25 -7.27
N LYS A 153 -5.48 5.57 -8.46
CA LYS A 153 -4.64 6.04 -9.58
C LYS A 153 -3.69 7.18 -9.23
N PRO A 154 -4.10 8.25 -8.50
CA PRO A 154 -3.17 9.32 -8.12
C PRO A 154 -1.97 8.83 -7.31
N ILE A 155 -2.14 7.79 -6.49
CA ILE A 155 -1.07 7.18 -5.70
C ILE A 155 -0.17 6.31 -6.61
N LEU A 156 -0.77 5.50 -7.46
CA LEU A 156 -0.05 4.61 -8.38
C LEU A 156 0.82 5.41 -9.38
N ASP A 157 0.30 6.51 -9.90
CA ASP A 157 1.00 7.38 -10.87
C ASP A 157 2.28 8.01 -10.31
N ILE A 158 2.41 8.12 -9.00
CA ILE A 158 3.66 8.56 -8.35
C ILE A 158 4.75 7.50 -8.48
N GLN A 159 4.39 6.24 -8.45
CA GLN A 159 5.33 5.12 -8.48
C GLN A 159 5.70 4.68 -9.89
N GLY A 160 4.78 4.82 -10.85
CA GLY A 160 5.04 4.35 -12.19
C GLY A 160 3.81 4.42 -13.10
N PHE A 161 3.83 3.60 -14.15
CA PHE A 161 2.75 3.46 -15.11
C PHE A 161 1.86 2.27 -14.73
N ALA A 162 0.62 2.58 -14.40
CA ALA A 162 -0.41 1.60 -14.04
C ALA A 162 -1.54 1.68 -15.08
N PRO A 163 -1.54 0.81 -16.10
CA PRO A 163 -2.65 0.78 -17.06
C PRO A 163 -3.95 0.34 -16.40
N ASP A 164 -5.06 0.83 -16.93
CA ASP A 164 -6.39 0.46 -16.47
C ASP A 164 -6.58 -1.07 -16.58
N PRO A 165 -7.02 -1.74 -15.52
CA PRO A 165 -7.40 -3.13 -15.61
C PRO A 165 -8.64 -3.29 -16.50
N GLU A 166 -8.50 -4.07 -17.58
CA GLU A 166 -9.62 -4.41 -18.48
C GLU A 166 -10.57 -5.43 -17.82
#